data_651341dd3bd517c9ff614549cd63b645
#
_entry.id   651341dd3bd517c9ff614549cd63b645
#
_cell.length_a   1.000
_cell.length_b   1.000
_cell.length_c   1.000
_cell.angle_alpha   90.00
_cell.angle_beta   90.00
_cell.angle_gamma   90.00
#
_symmetry.space_group_name_H-M   'P 1'
#
loop_
_entity.id
_entity.type
_entity.pdbx_description
1 polymer ?
#
loop_
_entity_poly.entity_id
_entity_poly.type
_entity_poly.pdbx_seq_one_letter_code
_entity_poly.pdbx_strand_id
1 'polypeptide(L)'
;MKLLEKIFTTIYNFIKKETALSLVLTNLVLCSIYVINSDPFKFFQRTYSNADPFFPFKRNEIDRIQIGRKGHETILKKNKGNWSVQIREIETRPDLEKTFSFLNTILRIRKFTKISSAIDSKKFGFNGEELKLEIQTESGEIGKLDIGISKNGTFVKEPNTGEIWIVEENLNSILGRGNENFFFSNFLFPENIDTQEIHTILIYNSQNKNAKLEIEQTENGIWKPLSSVFSFCPGQDCSEVVHKIFSLKAEKILKKPFEEKVIPLNPNKLFRIEVRSRSDQNSFLVLEWIGNTIHNEPIFRSDSDLILYVVNPEFLREFRETSENKNFFIEESDPI
;
A
#
# COMPACT_ATOMS: atom_id res chain seq x y z
N MET A 1 0.34 -2.77 -65.13
CA MET A 1 1.69 -2.19 -65.11
C MET A 1 1.71 -0.72 -65.55
N LYS A 2 1.27 -0.35 -66.76
CA LYS A 2 1.26 1.04 -67.24
C LYS A 2 0.53 2.08 -66.39
N LEU A 3 -0.51 1.70 -65.63
CA LEU A 3 -1.26 2.60 -64.75
C LEU A 3 -0.46 2.98 -63.51
N LEU A 4 0.21 1.99 -62.88
CA LEU A 4 1.09 2.21 -61.72
C LEU A 4 2.29 3.11 -62.07
N GLU A 5 2.90 2.88 -63.21
CA GLU A 5 4.03 3.67 -63.73
C GLU A 5 3.64 5.14 -63.93
N LYS A 6 2.44 5.37 -64.50
CA LYS A 6 1.89 6.71 -64.70
C LYS A 6 1.60 7.43 -63.35
N ILE A 7 1.08 6.70 -62.38
CA ILE A 7 0.84 7.24 -61.03
C ILE A 7 2.18 7.59 -60.33
N PHE A 8 3.15 6.69 -60.38
CA PHE A 8 4.49 6.97 -59.83
C PHE A 8 5.18 8.16 -60.48
N THR A 9 5.12 8.31 -61.80
CA THR A 9 5.71 9.43 -62.51
C THR A 9 5.02 10.74 -62.18
N THR A 10 3.69 10.73 -62.00
CA THR A 10 2.93 11.91 -61.59
C THR A 10 3.26 12.34 -60.18
N ILE A 11 3.34 11.40 -59.24
CA ILE A 11 3.74 11.66 -57.82
C ILE A 11 5.19 12.19 -57.75
N TYR A 12 6.11 11.58 -58.51
CA TYR A 12 7.50 11.98 -58.55
C TYR A 12 7.66 13.44 -59.06
N ASN A 13 6.96 13.78 -60.14
CA ASN A 13 6.99 15.14 -60.71
C ASN A 13 6.33 16.17 -59.80
N PHE A 14 5.28 15.77 -59.06
CA PHE A 14 4.65 16.63 -58.06
C PHE A 14 5.57 16.89 -56.87
N ILE A 15 6.26 15.86 -56.33
CA ILE A 15 7.24 16.01 -55.24
C ILE A 15 8.40 16.87 -55.64
N LYS A 16 8.87 16.81 -56.87
CA LYS A 16 10.00 17.59 -57.40
C LYS A 16 9.64 19.05 -57.61
N LYS A 17 8.38 19.36 -57.92
CA LYS A 17 7.91 20.73 -58.18
C LYS A 17 7.52 21.51 -56.93
N GLU A 18 7.06 20.78 -55.89
CA GLU A 18 6.49 21.40 -54.71
C GLU A 18 7.15 20.79 -53.43
N THR A 19 8.45 21.05 -53.26
CA THR A 19 9.23 20.52 -52.13
C THR A 19 8.64 20.83 -50.77
N ALA A 20 8.06 22.01 -50.57
CA ALA A 20 7.42 22.39 -49.33
C ALA A 20 6.15 21.54 -49.04
N LEU A 21 5.33 21.32 -50.08
CA LEU A 21 4.12 20.53 -49.97
C LEU A 21 4.44 19.03 -49.72
N SER A 22 5.50 18.55 -50.34
CA SER A 22 6.00 17.16 -50.11
C SER A 22 6.48 16.96 -48.67
N LEU A 23 7.19 17.93 -48.09
CA LEU A 23 7.63 17.90 -46.71
C LEU A 23 6.44 17.89 -45.73
N VAL A 24 5.42 18.69 -45.99
CA VAL A 24 4.20 18.72 -45.18
C VAL A 24 3.47 17.38 -45.25
N LEU A 25 3.30 16.80 -46.46
CA LEU A 25 2.67 15.49 -46.63
C LEU A 25 3.45 14.36 -45.93
N THR A 26 4.78 14.40 -46.06
CA THR A 26 5.63 13.38 -45.37
C THR A 26 5.51 13.49 -43.85
N ASN A 27 5.53 14.69 -43.28
CA ASN A 27 5.30 14.90 -41.86
C ASN A 27 3.89 14.43 -41.43
N LEU A 28 2.87 14.69 -42.23
CA LEU A 28 1.50 14.26 -41.94
C LEU A 28 1.38 12.74 -41.91
N VAL A 29 2.03 12.06 -42.85
CA VAL A 29 2.10 10.57 -42.87
C VAL A 29 2.86 10.05 -41.66
N LEU A 30 4.02 10.64 -41.34
CA LEU A 30 4.79 10.22 -40.14
C LEU A 30 4.01 10.48 -38.84
N CYS A 31 3.33 11.60 -38.72
CA CYS A 31 2.45 11.88 -37.59
C CYS A 31 1.30 10.88 -37.51
N SER A 32 0.70 10.53 -38.65
CA SER A 32 -0.38 9.52 -38.69
C SER A 32 0.12 8.15 -38.25
N ILE A 33 1.30 7.73 -38.72
CA ILE A 33 1.93 6.46 -38.31
C ILE A 33 2.24 6.50 -36.79
N TYR A 34 2.75 7.62 -36.31
CA TYR A 34 3.02 7.79 -34.87
C TYR A 34 1.74 7.72 -34.04
N VAL A 35 0.68 8.43 -34.46
CA VAL A 35 -0.63 8.38 -33.77
C VAL A 35 -1.23 6.98 -33.77
N ILE A 36 -1.12 6.25 -34.89
CA ILE A 36 -1.60 4.86 -34.98
C ILE A 36 -0.81 3.94 -34.04
N ASN A 37 0.53 4.06 -34.03
CA ASN A 37 1.38 3.17 -33.23
C ASN A 37 1.37 3.50 -31.73
N SER A 38 1.25 4.78 -31.35
CA SER A 38 1.22 5.21 -29.95
C SER A 38 -0.17 5.18 -29.33
N ASP A 39 -1.21 5.09 -30.16
CA ASP A 39 -2.62 5.15 -29.73
C ASP A 39 -2.93 6.19 -28.64
N PRO A 40 -2.47 7.48 -28.81
CA PRO A 40 -2.57 8.51 -27.77
C PRO A 40 -4.01 8.81 -27.38
N PHE A 41 -4.97 8.49 -28.26
CA PHE A 41 -6.40 8.66 -28.01
C PHE A 41 -7.09 7.36 -27.57
N LYS A 42 -6.32 6.28 -27.38
CA LYS A 42 -6.84 4.97 -26.96
C LYS A 42 -7.97 4.44 -27.87
N PHE A 43 -7.95 4.75 -29.18
CA PHE A 43 -8.95 4.29 -30.14
C PHE A 43 -8.93 2.77 -30.30
N PHE A 44 -7.73 2.16 -30.26
CA PHE A 44 -7.58 0.71 -30.33
C PHE A 44 -7.85 0.02 -29.00
N GLN A 45 -7.78 0.73 -27.87
CA GLN A 45 -8.18 0.19 -26.56
C GLN A 45 -9.69 -0.05 -26.44
N ARG A 46 -10.51 0.45 -27.37
CA ARG A 46 -11.94 0.13 -27.41
C ARG A 46 -12.19 -1.38 -27.60
N THR A 47 -11.27 -2.09 -28.23
CA THR A 47 -11.34 -3.57 -28.33
C THR A 47 -11.17 -4.23 -26.96
N TYR A 48 -10.36 -3.65 -26.08
CA TYR A 48 -10.20 -4.12 -24.70
C TYR A 48 -11.46 -3.91 -23.85
N SER A 49 -12.22 -2.85 -24.09
CA SER A 49 -13.42 -2.56 -23.31
C SER A 49 -14.56 -3.55 -23.57
N ASN A 50 -14.51 -4.27 -24.70
CA ASN A 50 -15.53 -5.24 -25.11
C ASN A 50 -15.22 -6.68 -24.64
N ALA A 51 -14.00 -6.93 -24.11
CA ALA A 51 -13.67 -8.25 -23.58
C ALA A 51 -14.30 -8.43 -22.18
N ASP A 52 -14.79 -9.62 -21.91
CA ASP A 52 -15.42 -9.94 -20.64
C ASP A 52 -14.45 -9.76 -19.47
N PRO A 53 -14.88 -9.17 -18.34
CA PRO A 53 -14.08 -9.12 -17.14
C PRO A 53 -13.91 -10.52 -16.54
N PHE A 54 -12.80 -10.76 -15.86
CA PHE A 54 -12.65 -11.95 -15.02
C PHE A 54 -13.56 -11.90 -13.80
N PHE A 55 -13.73 -10.69 -13.24
CA PHE A 55 -14.61 -10.43 -12.11
C PHE A 55 -15.66 -9.38 -12.52
N PRO A 56 -16.92 -9.79 -12.76
CA PRO A 56 -17.99 -8.86 -13.13
C PRO A 56 -18.57 -8.10 -11.93
N PHE A 57 -17.80 -7.96 -10.85
CA PHE A 57 -18.20 -7.33 -9.60
C PHE A 57 -17.91 -5.83 -9.61
N LYS A 58 -18.73 -5.06 -8.90
CA LYS A 58 -18.42 -3.68 -8.56
C LYS A 58 -17.61 -3.65 -7.27
N ARG A 59 -16.69 -2.68 -7.16
CA ARG A 59 -15.79 -2.54 -5.99
C ARG A 59 -16.54 -2.45 -4.66
N ASN A 60 -17.69 -1.77 -4.62
CA ASN A 60 -18.48 -1.60 -3.41
C ASN A 60 -19.21 -2.88 -2.97
N GLU A 61 -19.41 -3.84 -3.88
CA GLU A 61 -20.06 -5.12 -3.61
C GLU A 61 -19.13 -6.15 -2.96
N ILE A 62 -17.81 -5.90 -3.02
CA ILE A 62 -16.81 -6.85 -2.49
C ILE A 62 -16.68 -6.68 -0.98
N ASP A 63 -16.78 -7.79 -0.27
CA ASP A 63 -16.64 -7.86 1.19
C ASP A 63 -15.47 -8.73 1.66
N ARG A 64 -14.99 -9.66 0.79
CA ARG A 64 -13.89 -10.55 1.14
C ARG A 64 -12.99 -10.85 -0.06
N ILE A 65 -11.70 -10.86 0.21
CA ILE A 65 -10.67 -11.26 -0.76
C ILE A 65 -9.71 -12.20 -0.05
N GLN A 66 -9.42 -13.33 -0.67
CA GLN A 66 -8.43 -14.29 -0.18
C GLN A 66 -7.35 -14.47 -1.23
N ILE A 67 -6.09 -14.27 -0.83
CA ILE A 67 -4.92 -14.28 -1.72
C ILE A 67 -3.85 -15.15 -1.07
N GLY A 68 -3.25 -16.03 -1.82
CA GLY A 68 -2.10 -16.75 -1.31
C GLY A 68 -1.87 -18.11 -1.95
N ARG A 69 -0.96 -18.83 -1.36
CA ARG A 69 -0.66 -20.23 -1.66
C ARG A 69 -1.20 -21.09 -0.54
N LYS A 70 -1.33 -22.38 -0.79
CA LYS A 70 -1.80 -23.34 0.22
C LYS A 70 -1.01 -23.21 1.53
N GLY A 71 -1.70 -22.86 2.62
CA GLY A 71 -1.10 -22.70 3.96
C GLY A 71 -0.50 -21.32 4.24
N HIS A 72 -0.49 -20.40 3.24
CA HIS A 72 0.04 -19.04 3.33
C HIS A 72 -0.94 -18.07 2.69
N GLU A 73 -2.06 -17.85 3.33
CA GLU A 73 -3.16 -17.07 2.80
C GLU A 73 -3.34 -15.77 3.58
N THR A 74 -3.50 -14.68 2.84
CA THR A 74 -3.90 -13.37 3.35
C THR A 74 -5.36 -13.14 3.01
N ILE A 75 -6.15 -12.75 3.99
CA ILE A 75 -7.57 -12.49 3.84
C ILE A 75 -7.83 -11.02 4.14
N LEU A 76 -8.36 -10.30 3.17
CA LEU A 76 -8.91 -8.96 3.35
C LEU A 76 -10.42 -9.09 3.56
N LYS A 77 -10.95 -8.51 4.63
CA LYS A 77 -12.37 -8.52 4.96
C LYS A 77 -12.88 -7.10 5.16
N LYS A 78 -14.12 -6.86 4.75
CA LYS A 78 -14.80 -5.58 4.94
C LYS A 78 -15.92 -5.75 5.98
N ASN A 79 -15.78 -5.12 7.13
CA ASN A 79 -16.75 -5.11 8.20
C ASN A 79 -17.31 -3.70 8.39
N LYS A 80 -18.62 -3.51 8.21
CA LYS A 80 -19.28 -2.19 8.36
C LYS A 80 -18.58 -1.07 7.58
N GLY A 81 -18.10 -1.38 6.37
CA GLY A 81 -17.40 -0.43 5.52
C GLY A 81 -15.89 -0.34 5.72
N ASN A 82 -15.35 -0.83 6.81
CA ASN A 82 -13.92 -0.81 7.12
C ASN A 82 -13.26 -2.13 6.70
N TRP A 83 -12.09 -2.03 6.07
CA TRP A 83 -11.29 -3.18 5.72
C TRP A 83 -10.39 -3.60 6.88
N SER A 84 -10.25 -4.91 7.08
CA SER A 84 -9.23 -5.55 7.91
C SER A 84 -8.44 -6.55 7.07
N VAL A 85 -7.22 -6.84 7.49
CA VAL A 85 -6.38 -7.88 6.90
C VAL A 85 -6.08 -8.95 7.92
N GLN A 86 -6.24 -10.21 7.53
CA GLN A 86 -6.02 -11.37 8.39
C GLN A 86 -5.02 -12.34 7.76
N ILE A 87 -4.06 -12.80 8.56
CA ILE A 87 -3.15 -13.90 8.24
C ILE A 87 -3.18 -14.88 9.41
N ARG A 88 -3.65 -16.10 9.18
CA ARG A 88 -3.87 -17.10 10.23
C ARG A 88 -4.77 -16.53 11.35
N GLU A 89 -4.26 -16.39 12.58
CA GLU A 89 -4.98 -15.85 13.74
C GLU A 89 -4.78 -14.36 13.96
N ILE A 90 -3.92 -13.72 13.15
CA ILE A 90 -3.56 -12.32 13.30
C ILE A 90 -4.46 -11.49 12.40
N GLU A 91 -5.27 -10.63 12.99
CA GLU A 91 -6.07 -9.62 12.30
C GLU A 91 -5.55 -8.22 12.64
N THR A 92 -5.39 -7.37 11.63
CA THR A 92 -4.86 -6.03 11.78
C THR A 92 -5.39 -5.09 10.69
N ARG A 93 -4.89 -3.86 10.71
CA ARG A 93 -5.22 -2.83 9.74
C ARG A 93 -4.55 -3.10 8.38
N PRO A 94 -5.28 -3.00 7.27
CA PRO A 94 -4.70 -3.11 5.95
C PRO A 94 -4.03 -1.79 5.54
N ASP A 95 -3.08 -1.88 4.64
CA ASP A 95 -2.62 -0.77 3.81
C ASP A 95 -3.73 -0.49 2.77
N LEU A 96 -4.48 0.60 3.00
CA LEU A 96 -5.65 0.93 2.18
C LEU A 96 -5.25 1.30 0.75
N GLU A 97 -4.11 1.98 0.56
CA GLU A 97 -3.61 2.35 -0.76
C GLU A 97 -3.31 1.10 -1.59
N LYS A 98 -2.57 0.15 -1.04
CA LYS A 98 -2.29 -1.13 -1.71
C LYS A 98 -3.56 -1.94 -1.96
N THR A 99 -4.46 -2.00 -0.97
CA THR A 99 -5.73 -2.71 -1.09
C THR A 99 -6.59 -2.15 -2.21
N PHE A 100 -6.71 -0.82 -2.30
CA PHE A 100 -7.49 -0.19 -3.34
C PHE A 100 -6.82 -0.22 -4.72
N SER A 101 -5.50 -0.09 -4.78
CA SER A 101 -4.73 -0.27 -6.00
C SER A 101 -4.91 -1.68 -6.56
N PHE A 102 -4.82 -2.69 -5.69
CA PHE A 102 -5.11 -4.08 -6.04
C PHE A 102 -6.53 -4.26 -6.59
N LEU A 103 -7.55 -3.83 -5.86
CA LEU A 103 -8.95 -3.93 -6.27
C LEU A 103 -9.20 -3.26 -7.63
N ASN A 104 -8.69 -2.05 -7.81
CA ASN A 104 -8.84 -1.31 -9.07
C ASN A 104 -8.19 -2.04 -10.23
N THR A 105 -7.06 -2.70 -10.03
CA THR A 105 -6.37 -3.43 -11.08
C THR A 105 -7.07 -4.75 -11.38
N ILE A 106 -7.37 -5.54 -10.36
CA ILE A 106 -7.96 -6.88 -10.58
C ILE A 106 -9.36 -6.83 -11.19
N LEU A 107 -10.13 -5.79 -10.91
CA LEU A 107 -11.45 -5.59 -11.52
C LEU A 107 -11.38 -5.09 -12.98
N ARG A 108 -10.21 -4.62 -13.42
CA ARG A 108 -10.00 -4.13 -14.79
C ARG A 108 -9.48 -5.19 -15.74
N ILE A 109 -8.86 -6.26 -15.25
CA ILE A 109 -8.34 -7.31 -16.12
C ILE A 109 -9.46 -7.94 -16.94
N ARG A 110 -9.16 -8.26 -18.20
CA ARG A 110 -10.13 -8.76 -19.19
C ARG A 110 -9.63 -10.04 -19.85
N LYS A 111 -10.59 -10.86 -20.32
CA LYS A 111 -10.36 -12.10 -21.07
C LYS A 111 -10.01 -11.78 -22.54
N PHE A 112 -8.78 -11.27 -22.75
CA PHE A 112 -8.39 -10.78 -24.08
C PHE A 112 -7.71 -11.85 -24.94
N THR A 113 -6.64 -12.44 -24.45
CA THR A 113 -5.87 -13.44 -25.20
C THR A 113 -5.90 -14.78 -24.50
N LYS A 114 -6.62 -15.72 -25.07
CA LYS A 114 -6.69 -17.11 -24.59
C LYS A 114 -5.53 -17.92 -25.13
N ILE A 115 -4.89 -18.70 -24.27
CA ILE A 115 -3.87 -19.65 -24.65
C ILE A 115 -4.55 -20.98 -24.96
N SER A 116 -4.10 -21.66 -26.02
CA SER A 116 -4.61 -22.99 -26.37
C SER A 116 -4.34 -23.98 -25.22
N SER A 117 -5.36 -24.72 -24.81
CA SER A 117 -5.33 -25.71 -23.74
C SER A 117 -4.39 -26.90 -23.97
N ALA A 118 -3.87 -27.05 -25.20
CA ALA A 118 -2.95 -28.14 -25.54
C ALA A 118 -1.50 -27.93 -25.10
N ILE A 119 -1.18 -26.78 -24.47
CA ILE A 119 0.17 -26.42 -24.07
C ILE A 119 0.37 -26.77 -22.59
N ASP A 120 1.57 -27.29 -22.27
CA ASP A 120 1.98 -27.60 -20.90
C ASP A 120 1.82 -26.39 -19.96
N SER A 121 0.85 -26.45 -19.07
CA SER A 121 0.48 -25.37 -18.16
C SER A 121 1.62 -24.96 -17.21
N LYS A 122 2.60 -25.86 -16.97
CA LYS A 122 3.78 -25.58 -16.15
C LYS A 122 4.63 -24.45 -16.71
N LYS A 123 4.66 -24.28 -18.05
CA LYS A 123 5.40 -23.17 -18.71
C LYS A 123 4.83 -21.80 -18.38
N PHE A 124 3.59 -21.74 -17.91
CA PHE A 124 2.87 -20.52 -17.53
C PHE A 124 2.84 -20.31 -16.01
N GLY A 125 3.59 -21.12 -15.26
CA GLY A 125 3.69 -20.98 -13.80
C GLY A 125 2.59 -21.72 -13.02
N PHE A 126 1.84 -22.62 -13.66
CA PHE A 126 0.85 -23.48 -13.00
C PHE A 126 1.46 -24.85 -12.69
N ASN A 127 2.27 -24.88 -11.65
CA ASN A 127 3.02 -26.06 -11.22
C ASN A 127 2.67 -26.53 -9.79
N GLY A 128 1.58 -26.00 -9.21
CA GLY A 128 1.18 -26.23 -7.82
C GLY A 128 1.59 -25.13 -6.85
N GLU A 129 2.43 -24.18 -7.30
CA GLU A 129 2.92 -23.04 -6.53
C GLU A 129 2.29 -21.69 -6.97
N GLU A 130 1.27 -21.76 -7.82
CA GLU A 130 0.53 -20.60 -8.29
C GLU A 130 -0.16 -19.86 -7.12
N LEU A 131 -0.29 -18.53 -7.26
CA LEU A 131 -1.10 -17.75 -6.33
C LEU A 131 -2.58 -17.97 -6.65
N LYS A 132 -3.36 -18.22 -5.62
CA LYS A 132 -4.81 -18.33 -5.71
C LYS A 132 -5.44 -17.03 -5.24
N LEU A 133 -6.39 -16.56 -6.02
CA LEU A 133 -7.19 -15.39 -5.72
C LEU A 133 -8.66 -15.81 -5.69
N GLU A 134 -9.32 -15.50 -4.60
CA GLU A 134 -10.77 -15.64 -4.44
C GLU A 134 -11.34 -14.28 -4.00
N ILE A 135 -12.37 -13.81 -4.70
CA ILE A 135 -13.10 -12.58 -4.37
C ILE A 135 -14.55 -12.96 -4.10
N GLN A 136 -15.08 -12.52 -3.00
CA GLN A 136 -16.46 -12.74 -2.60
C GLN A 136 -17.17 -11.39 -2.44
N THR A 137 -18.43 -11.34 -2.88
CA THR A 137 -19.32 -10.18 -2.72
C THR A 137 -20.20 -10.33 -1.49
N GLU A 138 -20.80 -9.24 -1.02
CA GLU A 138 -21.79 -9.22 0.05
C GLU A 138 -23.03 -10.10 -0.26
N SER A 139 -23.37 -10.29 -1.55
CA SER A 139 -24.43 -11.19 -2.00
C SER A 139 -24.02 -12.68 -1.99
N GLY A 140 -22.75 -12.99 -1.71
CA GLY A 140 -22.24 -14.36 -1.68
C GLY A 140 -21.74 -14.88 -3.04
N GLU A 141 -21.68 -14.05 -4.07
CA GLU A 141 -21.06 -14.43 -5.34
C GLU A 141 -19.55 -14.59 -5.19
N ILE A 142 -18.98 -15.62 -5.80
CA ILE A 142 -17.55 -15.95 -5.67
C ILE A 142 -16.91 -16.03 -7.05
N GLY A 143 -15.85 -15.25 -7.22
CA GLY A 143 -14.95 -15.33 -8.36
C GLY A 143 -13.59 -15.89 -7.97
N LYS A 144 -13.00 -16.77 -8.79
CA LYS A 144 -11.71 -17.41 -8.50
C LYS A 144 -10.78 -17.34 -9.69
N LEU A 145 -9.51 -17.07 -9.43
CA LEU A 145 -8.43 -17.14 -10.40
C LEU A 145 -7.19 -17.78 -9.79
N ASP A 146 -6.53 -18.64 -10.55
CA ASP A 146 -5.14 -19.02 -10.29
C ASP A 146 -4.22 -18.09 -11.08
N ILE A 147 -3.17 -17.59 -10.46
CA ILE A 147 -2.23 -16.64 -11.07
C ILE A 147 -0.88 -17.32 -11.21
N GLY A 148 -0.51 -17.57 -12.45
CA GLY A 148 0.76 -18.15 -12.83
C GLY A 148 1.77 -17.07 -13.17
N ILE A 149 3.00 -17.24 -12.66
CA ILE A 149 4.08 -16.29 -12.84
C ILE A 149 5.19 -16.98 -13.63
N SER A 150 5.50 -16.41 -14.78
CA SER A 150 6.59 -16.87 -15.61
C SER A 150 7.47 -15.70 -16.05
N LYS A 151 8.66 -16.01 -16.57
CA LYS A 151 9.56 -15.00 -17.15
C LYS A 151 8.93 -14.28 -18.35
N ASN A 152 7.92 -14.87 -18.98
CA ASN A 152 7.31 -14.39 -20.21
C ASN A 152 6.03 -13.56 -19.96
N GLY A 153 5.67 -13.30 -18.72
CA GLY A 153 4.50 -12.49 -18.38
C GLY A 153 3.64 -13.06 -17.25
N THR A 154 2.51 -12.44 -17.06
CA THR A 154 1.49 -12.86 -16.10
C THR A 154 0.39 -13.63 -16.80
N PHE A 155 0.05 -14.78 -16.26
CA PHE A 155 -0.99 -15.66 -16.78
C PHE A 155 -2.04 -15.88 -15.71
N VAL A 156 -3.30 -15.97 -16.11
CA VAL A 156 -4.39 -16.31 -15.20
C VAL A 156 -5.12 -17.53 -15.73
N LYS A 157 -5.55 -18.40 -14.83
CA LYS A 157 -6.33 -19.58 -15.14
C LYS A 157 -7.62 -19.54 -14.34
N GLU A 158 -8.73 -19.76 -15.02
CA GLU A 158 -10.02 -19.97 -14.39
C GLU A 158 -10.10 -21.42 -13.88
N PRO A 159 -10.20 -21.64 -12.56
CA PRO A 159 -10.21 -23.01 -12.00
C PRO A 159 -11.36 -23.88 -12.52
N ASN A 160 -12.51 -23.25 -12.82
CA ASN A 160 -13.73 -23.95 -13.26
C ASN A 160 -13.65 -24.47 -14.69
N THR A 161 -13.04 -23.73 -15.59
CA THR A 161 -12.93 -24.07 -17.02
C THR A 161 -11.57 -24.64 -17.39
N GLY A 162 -10.54 -24.37 -16.55
CA GLY A 162 -9.15 -24.69 -16.86
C GLY A 162 -8.54 -23.79 -17.93
N GLU A 163 -9.25 -22.77 -18.39
CA GLU A 163 -8.79 -21.87 -19.46
C GLU A 163 -7.70 -20.94 -18.95
N ILE A 164 -6.65 -20.77 -19.78
CA ILE A 164 -5.50 -19.92 -19.48
C ILE A 164 -5.52 -18.69 -20.38
N TRP A 165 -5.31 -17.53 -19.77
CA TRP A 165 -5.33 -16.24 -20.43
C TRP A 165 -4.05 -15.46 -20.12
N ILE A 166 -3.60 -14.63 -21.07
CA ILE A 166 -2.53 -13.67 -20.86
C ILE A 166 -3.18 -12.38 -20.32
N VAL A 167 -2.57 -11.79 -19.29
CA VAL A 167 -2.91 -10.46 -18.79
C VAL A 167 -1.70 -9.54 -18.88
N GLU A 168 -1.96 -8.28 -19.25
CA GLU A 168 -0.89 -7.30 -19.42
C GLU A 168 -0.40 -6.74 -18.07
N GLU A 169 -1.29 -6.75 -17.08
CA GLU A 169 -1.00 -6.24 -15.75
C GLU A 169 0.00 -7.14 -15.02
N ASN A 170 0.96 -6.51 -14.35
CA ASN A 170 1.90 -7.22 -13.49
C ASN A 170 1.25 -7.58 -12.15
N LEU A 171 0.38 -8.60 -12.17
CA LEU A 171 -0.34 -9.06 -10.98
C LEU A 171 0.60 -9.51 -9.86
N ASN A 172 1.78 -10.03 -10.19
CA ASN A 172 2.76 -10.44 -9.19
C ASN A 172 3.22 -9.27 -8.30
N SER A 173 3.41 -8.09 -8.90
CA SER A 173 3.82 -6.90 -8.15
C SER A 173 2.72 -6.40 -7.22
N ILE A 174 1.49 -6.32 -7.72
CA ILE A 174 0.33 -5.83 -6.94
C ILE A 174 -0.16 -6.81 -5.89
N LEU A 175 0.25 -8.07 -5.97
CA LEU A 175 0.02 -9.11 -4.96
C LEU A 175 1.23 -9.30 -4.04
N GLY A 176 2.19 -8.36 -4.07
CA GLY A 176 3.37 -8.40 -3.21
C GLY A 176 4.25 -9.62 -3.40
N ARG A 177 4.22 -10.24 -4.60
CA ARG A 177 4.96 -11.47 -4.93
C ARG A 177 4.66 -12.64 -4.00
N GLY A 178 3.47 -12.66 -3.39
CA GLY A 178 3.06 -13.65 -2.41
C GLY A 178 3.62 -13.40 -0.99
N ASN A 179 4.11 -12.19 -0.71
CA ASN A 179 4.45 -11.78 0.64
C ASN A 179 3.15 -11.62 1.45
N GLU A 180 2.98 -12.45 2.47
CA GLU A 180 1.81 -12.45 3.32
C GLU A 180 1.57 -11.08 3.99
N ASN A 181 2.63 -10.36 4.34
CA ASN A 181 2.54 -9.07 5.02
C ASN A 181 2.31 -7.88 4.06
N PHE A 182 2.20 -8.13 2.75
CA PHE A 182 2.15 -7.06 1.75
C PHE A 182 1.01 -6.07 1.97
N PHE A 183 -0.15 -6.56 2.40
CA PHE A 183 -1.32 -5.74 2.65
C PHE A 183 -1.43 -5.21 4.09
N PHE A 184 -0.47 -5.48 4.96
CA PHE A 184 -0.46 -4.90 6.29
C PHE A 184 -0.10 -3.41 6.19
N SER A 185 -0.80 -2.58 6.97
CA SER A 185 -0.40 -1.19 7.15
C SER A 185 0.90 -1.15 7.94
N ASN A 186 1.89 -0.43 7.42
CA ASN A 186 3.12 -0.15 8.14
C ASN A 186 3.05 1.11 9.00
N PHE A 187 1.93 1.84 9.01
CA PHE A 187 1.72 2.95 9.92
C PHE A 187 1.46 2.44 11.34
N LEU A 188 2.11 3.05 12.33
CA LEU A 188 1.90 2.70 13.72
C LEU A 188 0.55 3.21 14.23
N PHE A 189 0.03 4.27 13.64
CA PHE A 189 -1.31 4.79 13.86
C PHE A 189 -2.19 4.58 12.60
N PRO A 190 -3.54 4.54 12.73
CA PRO A 190 -4.42 4.46 11.57
C PRO A 190 -4.22 5.63 10.60
N GLU A 191 -4.10 5.36 9.30
CA GLU A 191 -3.91 6.38 8.26
C GLU A 191 -5.08 7.35 8.13
N ASN A 192 -6.28 6.89 8.49
CA ASN A 192 -7.53 7.63 8.39
C ASN A 192 -8.03 8.13 9.74
N ILE A 193 -7.13 8.37 10.69
CA ILE A 193 -7.50 9.00 11.96
C ILE A 193 -8.13 10.37 11.67
N ASP A 194 -9.36 10.55 12.12
CA ASP A 194 -9.96 11.88 12.13
C ASP A 194 -9.33 12.68 13.28
N THR A 195 -8.40 13.57 12.92
CA THR A 195 -7.71 14.41 13.90
C THR A 195 -8.66 15.34 14.63
N GLN A 196 -9.88 15.60 14.12
CA GLN A 196 -10.89 16.40 14.82
C GLN A 196 -11.54 15.65 15.99
N GLU A 197 -11.53 14.32 15.94
CA GLU A 197 -11.99 13.48 17.05
C GLU A 197 -10.96 13.37 18.18
N ILE A 198 -9.71 13.74 17.93
CA ILE A 198 -8.65 13.68 18.93
C ILE A 198 -8.71 14.92 19.79
N HIS A 199 -8.61 14.70 21.11
CA HIS A 199 -8.53 15.78 22.09
C HIS A 199 -7.11 15.97 22.61
N THR A 200 -6.48 14.90 23.05
CA THR A 200 -5.20 14.97 23.77
C THR A 200 -4.25 13.88 23.32
N ILE A 201 -2.97 14.23 23.25
CA ILE A 201 -1.86 13.28 23.06
C ILE A 201 -0.96 13.38 24.28
N LEU A 202 -0.73 12.23 24.92
CA LEU A 202 0.12 12.11 26.11
C LEU A 202 1.39 11.33 25.75
N ILE A 203 2.54 11.86 26.10
CA ILE A 203 3.83 11.20 25.88
C ILE A 203 4.51 10.95 27.22
N TYR A 204 4.81 9.70 27.47
CA TYR A 204 5.48 9.23 28.68
C TYR A 204 6.89 8.75 28.31
N ASN A 205 7.88 9.07 29.12
CA ASN A 205 9.26 8.60 28.94
C ASN A 205 9.85 7.90 30.17
N SER A 206 9.04 7.60 31.17
CA SER A 206 9.46 6.88 32.37
C SER A 206 8.27 6.14 32.97
N GLN A 207 8.51 5.26 33.96
CA GLN A 207 7.47 4.58 34.74
C GLN A 207 6.61 5.54 35.59
N ASN A 208 6.99 6.81 35.68
CA ASN A 208 6.15 7.82 36.31
C ASN A 208 4.79 7.88 35.57
N LYS A 209 3.71 7.84 36.36
CA LYS A 209 2.34 7.92 35.84
C LYS A 209 1.99 9.26 35.21
N ASN A 210 2.88 10.27 35.36
CA ASN A 210 2.66 11.60 34.80
C ASN A 210 3.24 11.68 33.39
N ALA A 211 2.47 12.15 32.46
CA ALA A 211 2.95 12.43 31.10
C ALA A 211 4.06 13.50 31.18
N LYS A 212 5.12 13.30 30.37
CA LYS A 212 6.19 14.31 30.23
C LYS A 212 5.79 15.42 29.28
N LEU A 213 4.95 15.09 28.27
CA LEU A 213 4.37 16.06 27.35
C LEU A 213 2.89 15.73 27.19
N GLU A 214 2.05 16.72 27.36
CA GLU A 214 0.63 16.68 27.12
C GLU A 214 0.28 17.75 26.08
N ILE A 215 -0.26 17.33 24.95
CA ILE A 215 -0.62 18.18 23.82
C ILE A 215 -2.13 18.11 23.67
N GLU A 216 -2.79 19.26 23.64
CA GLU A 216 -4.23 19.39 23.47
C GLU A 216 -4.57 20.08 22.16
N GLN A 217 -5.62 19.62 21.49
CA GLN A 217 -6.17 20.29 20.34
C GLN A 217 -7.22 21.33 20.79
N THR A 218 -6.99 22.60 20.44
CA THR A 218 -7.95 23.67 20.66
C THR A 218 -9.20 23.51 19.78
N GLU A 219 -10.25 24.26 20.06
CA GLU A 219 -11.47 24.28 19.24
C GLU A 219 -11.21 24.70 17.78
N ASN A 220 -10.16 25.51 17.57
CA ASN A 220 -9.74 25.95 16.23
C ASN A 220 -8.83 24.96 15.52
N GLY A 221 -8.63 23.74 16.05
CA GLY A 221 -7.80 22.70 15.46
C GLY A 221 -6.29 22.87 15.66
N ILE A 222 -5.85 23.86 16.44
CA ILE A 222 -4.43 24.12 16.72
C ILE A 222 -3.99 23.24 17.88
N TRP A 223 -2.83 22.60 17.73
CA TRP A 223 -2.24 21.77 18.77
C TRP A 223 -1.34 22.59 19.71
N LYS A 224 -1.61 22.58 21.01
CA LYS A 224 -0.88 23.34 22.01
C LYS A 224 -0.42 22.45 23.18
N PRO A 225 0.75 22.73 23.79
CA PRO A 225 1.14 22.07 25.01
C PRO A 225 0.28 22.57 26.20
N LEU A 226 -0.21 21.65 27.02
CA LEU A 226 -1.00 21.97 28.20
C LEU A 226 -0.13 22.55 29.36
N SER A 227 1.15 22.16 29.40
CA SER A 227 2.05 22.67 30.42
C SER A 227 3.08 23.61 29.82
N SER A 228 3.28 24.77 30.45
CA SER A 228 4.27 25.79 30.06
C SER A 228 5.74 25.38 30.25
N VAL A 229 5.99 24.18 30.75
CA VAL A 229 7.33 23.69 31.10
C VAL A 229 8.13 23.18 29.90
N PHE A 230 7.50 23.01 28.74
CA PHE A 230 8.14 22.37 27.60
C PHE A 230 8.15 23.26 26.35
N SER A 231 9.33 23.75 26.01
CA SER A 231 9.66 24.38 24.73
C SER A 231 9.76 23.36 23.57
N PHE A 232 8.97 22.25 23.64
CA PHE A 232 9.01 21.17 22.66
C PHE A 232 8.35 21.55 21.32
N CYS A 233 7.43 22.51 21.40
CA CYS A 233 6.67 22.98 20.27
C CYS A 233 7.10 24.39 19.91
N PRO A 234 7.70 24.64 18.74
CA PRO A 234 8.11 25.96 18.31
C PRO A 234 6.92 26.93 18.31
N GLY A 235 7.06 28.09 18.96
CA GLY A 235 6.00 29.10 19.01
C GLY A 235 4.71 28.66 19.70
N GLN A 236 4.74 27.62 20.54
CA GLN A 236 3.58 27.00 21.19
C GLN A 236 2.64 26.25 20.21
N ASP A 237 3.06 25.98 18.98
CA ASP A 237 2.34 25.14 18.03
C ASP A 237 3.00 23.76 17.92
N CYS A 238 2.27 22.73 18.35
CA CYS A 238 2.72 21.35 18.33
C CYS A 238 2.33 20.58 17.06
N SER A 239 1.78 21.23 16.04
CA SER A 239 1.24 20.57 14.86
C SER A 239 2.29 19.73 14.13
N GLU A 240 3.55 20.18 14.07
CA GLU A 240 4.63 19.41 13.44
C GLU A 240 4.94 18.11 14.22
N VAL A 241 4.96 18.18 15.55
CA VAL A 241 5.18 17.03 16.44
C VAL A 241 4.06 16.01 16.26
N VAL A 242 2.82 16.48 16.25
CA VAL A 242 1.63 15.64 16.04
C VAL A 242 1.67 14.98 14.67
N HIS A 243 2.02 15.74 13.62
CA HIS A 243 2.18 15.19 12.28
C HIS A 243 3.25 14.10 12.22
N LYS A 244 4.41 14.31 12.83
CA LYS A 244 5.48 13.29 12.90
C LYS A 244 5.02 12.03 13.62
N ILE A 245 4.27 12.15 14.70
CA ILE A 245 3.72 11.01 15.44
C ILE A 245 2.77 10.20 14.55
N PHE A 246 1.79 10.84 13.91
CA PHE A 246 0.80 10.12 13.11
C PHE A 246 1.33 9.62 11.76
N SER A 247 2.40 10.22 11.24
CA SER A 247 3.07 9.76 10.02
C SER A 247 4.11 8.65 10.27
N LEU A 248 4.30 8.21 11.51
CA LEU A 248 5.29 7.21 11.87
C LEU A 248 5.01 5.87 11.19
N LYS A 249 6.01 5.38 10.45
CA LYS A 249 5.98 4.12 9.73
C LYS A 249 6.99 3.13 10.28
N ALA A 250 6.60 1.88 10.32
CA ALA A 250 7.51 0.78 10.58
C ALA A 250 8.34 0.48 9.32
N GLU A 251 9.62 0.19 9.50
CA GLU A 251 10.47 -0.38 8.47
C GLU A 251 10.19 -1.87 8.27
N LYS A 252 9.82 -2.54 9.36
CA LYS A 252 9.53 -3.96 9.38
C LYS A 252 8.39 -4.28 10.35
N ILE A 253 7.59 -5.26 9.98
CA ILE A 253 6.51 -5.79 10.81
C ILE A 253 6.90 -7.21 11.24
N LEU A 254 6.92 -7.44 12.54
CA LEU A 254 7.15 -8.75 13.15
C LEU A 254 5.81 -9.32 13.61
N LYS A 255 5.49 -10.54 13.21
CA LYS A 255 4.29 -11.26 13.63
C LYS A 255 4.65 -12.45 14.53
N LYS A 256 3.76 -12.79 15.42
CA LYS A 256 3.94 -13.96 16.31
C LYS A 256 3.76 -15.29 15.53
N PRO A 257 4.59 -16.35 15.75
CA PRO A 257 5.78 -16.34 16.57
C PRO A 257 6.84 -15.41 15.97
N PHE A 258 7.48 -14.56 16.79
CA PHE A 258 8.42 -13.55 16.30
C PHE A 258 9.65 -14.21 15.70
N GLU A 259 9.96 -13.83 14.46
CA GLU A 259 11.12 -14.34 13.73
C GLU A 259 12.44 -13.79 14.32
N GLU A 260 12.37 -12.67 15.02
CA GLU A 260 13.49 -12.00 15.64
C GLU A 260 13.37 -11.98 17.16
N LYS A 261 14.52 -12.08 17.83
CA LYS A 261 14.60 -11.96 19.28
C LYS A 261 14.37 -10.51 19.69
N VAL A 262 13.37 -10.28 20.53
CA VAL A 262 13.12 -9.00 21.18
C VAL A 262 14.01 -8.91 22.42
N ILE A 263 14.87 -7.88 22.47
CA ILE A 263 15.64 -7.55 23.68
C ILE A 263 14.79 -6.56 24.47
N PRO A 264 14.25 -6.93 25.62
CA PRO A 264 13.37 -6.07 26.40
C PRO A 264 14.12 -4.82 26.86
N LEU A 265 13.39 -3.73 26.98
CA LEU A 265 13.93 -2.50 27.58
C LEU A 265 14.15 -2.69 29.09
N ASN A 266 15.08 -1.93 29.62
CA ASN A 266 15.13 -1.70 31.06
C ASN A 266 13.76 -1.17 31.52
N PRO A 267 13.15 -1.71 32.57
CA PRO A 267 11.86 -1.24 33.08
C PRO A 267 11.77 0.26 33.35
N ASN A 268 12.90 0.90 33.60
CA ASN A 268 12.98 2.36 33.84
C ASN A 268 12.97 3.20 32.54
N LYS A 269 13.09 2.56 31.37
CA LYS A 269 13.09 3.22 30.05
C LYS A 269 11.78 2.93 29.35
N LEU A 270 10.68 3.50 29.83
CA LEU A 270 9.39 3.42 29.15
C LEU A 270 9.24 4.62 28.20
N PHE A 271 8.91 4.34 26.95
CA PHE A 271 8.37 5.35 26.05
C PHE A 271 6.99 4.91 25.59
N ARG A 272 5.99 5.77 25.81
CA ARG A 272 4.61 5.45 25.49
C ARG A 272 3.90 6.70 24.99
N ILE A 273 3.14 6.55 23.92
CA ILE A 273 2.24 7.58 23.40
C ILE A 273 0.81 7.09 23.56
N GLU A 274 -0.03 7.91 24.18
CA GLU A 274 -1.47 7.68 24.29
C GLU A 274 -2.22 8.75 23.54
N VAL A 275 -3.20 8.36 22.76
CA VAL A 275 -4.11 9.28 22.06
C VAL A 275 -5.50 9.14 22.66
N ARG A 276 -6.10 10.27 23.05
CA ARG A 276 -7.43 10.33 23.68
C ARG A 276 -8.43 11.05 22.78
N SER A 277 -9.64 10.49 22.72
CA SER A 277 -10.75 11.08 21.98
C SER A 277 -11.41 12.23 22.76
N ARG A 278 -12.11 13.12 22.04
CA ARG A 278 -13.00 14.14 22.63
C ARG A 278 -14.25 13.54 23.28
N SER A 279 -14.74 12.44 22.73
CA SER A 279 -15.96 11.77 23.19
C SER A 279 -15.75 10.87 24.40
N ASP A 280 -14.52 10.38 24.58
CA ASP A 280 -14.17 9.46 25.66
C ASP A 280 -12.76 9.85 26.17
N GLN A 281 -12.65 10.08 27.47
CA GLN A 281 -11.36 10.38 28.10
C GLN A 281 -10.43 9.17 28.17
N ASN A 282 -10.92 7.98 27.81
CA ASN A 282 -10.10 6.79 27.70
C ASN A 282 -9.18 6.86 26.48
N SER A 283 -7.99 6.30 26.63
CA SER A 283 -7.05 6.18 25.51
C SER A 283 -7.59 5.18 24.52
N PHE A 284 -7.86 5.61 23.27
CA PHE A 284 -8.31 4.69 22.21
C PHE A 284 -7.16 4.15 21.38
N LEU A 285 -5.98 4.79 21.43
CA LEU A 285 -4.77 4.30 20.79
C LEU A 285 -3.58 4.44 21.75
N VAL A 286 -2.77 3.40 21.82
CA VAL A 286 -1.57 3.35 22.65
C VAL A 286 -0.42 2.79 21.83
N LEU A 287 0.68 3.53 21.77
CA LEU A 287 1.93 3.08 21.17
C LEU A 287 2.98 2.96 22.28
N GLU A 288 3.59 1.78 22.41
CA GLU A 288 4.53 1.48 23.47
C GLU A 288 5.84 0.91 22.90
N TRP A 289 6.97 1.50 23.28
CA TRP A 289 8.28 0.95 22.98
C TRP A 289 8.59 -0.17 23.98
N ILE A 290 8.66 -1.42 23.49
CA ILE A 290 8.78 -2.61 24.35
C ILE A 290 10.18 -3.23 24.37
N GLY A 291 11.04 -2.85 23.44
CA GLY A 291 12.37 -3.43 23.29
C GLY A 291 13.08 -3.01 22.03
N ASN A 292 14.19 -3.68 21.76
CA ASN A 292 14.95 -3.51 20.53
C ASN A 292 15.19 -4.85 19.85
N THR A 293 15.50 -4.81 18.56
CA THR A 293 16.09 -5.92 17.84
C THR A 293 17.53 -6.17 18.28
N ILE A 294 18.14 -7.25 17.84
CA ILE A 294 19.59 -7.51 18.03
C ILE A 294 20.48 -6.46 17.36
N HIS A 295 19.92 -5.70 16.39
CA HIS A 295 20.59 -4.60 15.70
C HIS A 295 20.33 -3.24 16.35
N ASN A 296 19.75 -3.23 17.57
CA ASN A 296 19.39 -2.03 18.33
C ASN A 296 18.32 -1.14 17.67
N GLU A 297 17.47 -1.72 16.83
CA GLU A 297 16.33 -1.01 16.25
C GLU A 297 15.14 -1.05 17.21
N PRO A 298 14.47 0.07 17.46
CA PRO A 298 13.33 0.13 18.40
C PRO A 298 12.15 -0.71 17.93
N ILE A 299 11.55 -1.45 18.85
CA ILE A 299 10.35 -2.26 18.61
C ILE A 299 9.18 -1.68 19.37
N PHE A 300 8.15 -1.32 18.65
CA PHE A 300 6.91 -0.77 19.19
C PHE A 300 5.76 -1.79 19.11
N ARG A 301 4.91 -1.71 20.12
CA ARG A 301 3.60 -2.36 20.18
C ARG A 301 2.52 -1.31 20.07
N SER A 302 1.47 -1.56 19.30
CA SER A 302 0.32 -0.69 19.15
C SER A 302 -0.96 -1.43 19.58
N ASP A 303 -1.71 -1.96 18.64
CA ASP A 303 -3.08 -2.45 18.87
C ASP A 303 -3.16 -3.92 19.32
N SER A 304 -2.05 -4.66 19.19
CA SER A 304 -2.04 -6.10 19.41
C SER A 304 -0.66 -6.59 19.86
N ASP A 305 -0.65 -7.56 20.77
CA ASP A 305 0.55 -8.28 21.18
C ASP A 305 1.05 -9.28 20.11
N LEU A 306 0.28 -9.48 19.05
CA LEU A 306 0.61 -10.43 17.98
C LEU A 306 1.43 -9.79 16.87
N ILE A 307 1.45 -8.45 16.82
CA ILE A 307 2.18 -7.67 15.82
C ILE A 307 3.06 -6.65 16.53
N LEU A 308 4.31 -6.60 16.12
CA LEU A 308 5.28 -5.60 16.57
C LEU A 308 5.84 -4.86 15.37
N TYR A 309 6.12 -3.59 15.57
CA TYR A 309 6.61 -2.66 14.56
C TYR A 309 8.06 -2.29 14.85
N VAL A 310 8.98 -2.62 13.94
CA VAL A 310 10.37 -2.17 14.01
C VAL A 310 10.45 -0.79 13.37
N VAL A 311 10.92 0.19 14.10
CA VAL A 311 10.98 1.59 13.69
C VAL A 311 12.42 2.03 13.50
N ASN A 312 12.63 2.97 12.58
CA ASN A 312 13.94 3.57 12.38
C ASN A 312 14.45 4.24 13.68
N PRO A 313 15.65 3.90 14.17
CA PRO A 313 16.22 4.53 15.35
C PRO A 313 16.33 6.05 15.26
N GLU A 314 16.44 6.59 14.04
CA GLU A 314 16.50 8.04 13.82
C GLU A 314 15.24 8.75 14.25
N PHE A 315 14.07 8.10 14.17
CA PHE A 315 12.84 8.69 14.68
C PHE A 315 12.98 9.10 16.16
N LEU A 316 13.46 8.19 17.02
CA LEU A 316 13.67 8.51 18.42
C LEU A 316 14.74 9.59 18.61
N ARG A 317 15.77 9.60 17.77
CA ARG A 317 16.80 10.63 17.78
C ARG A 317 16.26 11.99 17.38
N GLU A 318 15.55 12.09 16.26
CA GLU A 318 14.90 13.31 15.80
C GLU A 318 13.90 13.84 16.84
N PHE A 319 13.13 12.93 17.44
CA PHE A 319 12.20 13.28 18.49
C PHE A 319 12.90 13.84 19.72
N ARG A 320 14.13 13.41 19.99
CA ARG A 320 15.01 13.95 21.03
C ARG A 320 15.60 15.32 20.67
N GLU A 321 16.08 15.45 19.43
CA GLU A 321 16.82 16.62 18.96
C GLU A 321 15.92 17.83 18.68
N THR A 322 14.67 17.64 18.33
CA THR A 322 13.69 18.71 18.16
C THR A 322 13.27 19.36 19.48
N SER A 323 13.65 18.79 20.62
CA SER A 323 13.45 19.42 21.93
C SER A 323 14.68 20.26 22.30
N GLU A 324 14.51 21.54 22.54
CA GLU A 324 15.54 22.39 23.12
C GLU A 324 16.02 21.88 24.50
N ASN A 325 15.24 21.01 25.11
CA ASN A 325 15.60 20.25 26.29
C ASN A 325 16.23 18.92 25.88
N LYS A 326 17.56 18.90 25.77
CA LYS A 326 18.39 17.70 25.49
C LYS A 326 18.10 16.49 26.40
N ASN A 327 17.23 16.66 27.41
CA ASN A 327 16.97 15.67 28.47
C ASN A 327 15.62 14.97 28.37
N PHE A 328 14.85 15.08 27.27
CA PHE A 328 13.55 14.43 27.17
C PHE A 328 13.65 12.90 27.28
N PHE A 329 14.76 12.34 26.79
CA PHE A 329 15.08 10.92 26.85
C PHE A 329 16.36 10.60 27.65
N ILE A 330 17.02 11.61 28.22
CA ILE A 330 18.25 11.38 28.95
C ILE A 330 17.91 10.96 30.37
N GLU A 331 18.61 9.93 30.75
CA GLU A 331 18.87 9.41 32.06
C GLU A 331 18.84 10.50 33.13
N GLU A 332 18.00 10.35 34.11
CA GLU A 332 18.48 10.62 35.44
C GLU A 332 19.66 9.65 35.62
N SER A 333 20.88 10.13 35.39
CA SER A 333 22.08 9.43 35.84
C SER A 333 21.86 9.12 37.29
N ASP A 334 21.74 7.83 37.63
CA ASP A 334 21.78 7.38 39.00
C ASP A 334 23.00 8.04 39.64
N PRO A 335 22.84 8.77 40.74
CA PRO A 335 24.00 9.20 41.54
C PRO A 335 24.66 7.93 42.02
N ILE A 336 25.96 7.80 41.71
CA ILE A 336 26.87 6.75 42.19
C ILE A 336 26.83 6.69 43.71
#